data_cd093dacd385c9fba6293fdafb5ed80e
#
_entry.id   cd093dacd385c9fba6293fdafb5ed80e
#
_cell.length_a   1.000
_cell.length_b   1.000
_cell.length_c   1.000
_cell.angle_alpha   90.00
_cell.angle_beta   90.00
_cell.angle_gamma   90.00
#
_symmetry.space_group_name_H-M   'P 1'
#
loop_
_entity.id
_entity.type
_entity.pdbx_description
1 polymer ?
#
loop_
_entity_poly.entity_id
_entity_poly.type
_entity_poly.pdbx_seq_one_letter_code
_entity_poly.pdbx_strand_id
1 'polypeptide(L)'
;MISSKYLKILELIILGGFFPLTIVIFRFSEFILLFLWMVSIYALILIYSKYRYILSFKGLFQINLKKNKSFIFFILLRWFLLSIILFFFTYYFFPDKLFLIQKNNLDLLYKILIFYPFLSAFPQEFIFCTFFFIRYKSLFKKEKNLILTSAIIF
;
A
#
# COMPACT_ATOMS: atom_id res chain seq x y z
N MET A 1 28.01 7.75 12.87
CA MET A 1 27.31 6.94 11.82
C MET A 1 26.38 5.84 12.37
N ILE A 2 26.57 5.36 13.59
CA ILE A 2 25.74 4.34 14.26
C ILE A 2 24.33 4.84 14.54
N SER A 3 24.15 6.14 14.86
CA SER A 3 22.88 6.80 15.14
C SER A 3 21.80 6.68 14.04
N SER A 4 22.21 6.71 12.75
CA SER A 4 21.26 6.70 11.62
C SER A 4 20.53 5.36 11.43
N LYS A 5 21.16 4.23 11.78
CA LYS A 5 20.55 2.90 11.61
C LYS A 5 19.51 2.63 12.69
N TYR A 6 19.82 2.97 13.93
CA TYR A 6 18.88 2.81 15.05
C TYR A 6 17.64 3.69 14.89
N LEU A 7 17.81 4.93 14.42
CA LEU A 7 16.69 5.82 14.14
C LEU A 7 15.76 5.24 13.07
N LYS A 8 16.29 4.62 12.00
CA LYS A 8 15.46 3.97 10.98
C LYS A 8 14.71 2.75 11.52
N ILE A 9 15.32 1.97 12.40
CA ILE A 9 14.67 0.82 13.04
C ILE A 9 13.54 1.30 13.95
N LEU A 10 13.80 2.31 14.78
CA LEU A 10 12.81 2.89 15.68
C LEU A 10 11.64 3.49 14.91
N GLU A 11 11.92 4.25 13.83
CA GLU A 11 10.93 4.78 12.90
C GLU A 11 10.05 3.67 12.32
N LEU A 12 10.67 2.56 11.87
CA LEU A 12 9.94 1.42 11.31
C LEU A 12 9.02 0.75 12.35
N ILE A 13 9.50 0.57 13.58
CA ILE A 13 8.70 -0.01 14.66
C ILE A 13 7.53 0.91 15.03
N ILE A 14 7.76 2.21 15.09
CA ILE A 14 6.70 3.18 15.40
C ILE A 14 5.67 3.22 14.29
N LEU A 15 6.08 3.45 13.04
CA LEU A 15 5.17 3.64 11.91
C LEU A 15 4.50 2.34 11.45
N GLY A 16 5.23 1.23 11.44
CA GLY A 16 4.72 -0.06 10.97
C GLY A 16 4.09 -0.95 12.03
N GLY A 17 4.39 -0.70 13.33
CA GLY A 17 3.89 -1.51 14.45
C GLY A 17 3.03 -0.71 15.41
N PHE A 18 3.64 0.20 16.16
CA PHE A 18 2.97 0.88 17.27
C PHE A 18 1.71 1.64 16.85
N PHE A 19 1.78 2.45 15.81
CA PHE A 19 0.63 3.24 15.36
C PHE A 19 -0.54 2.39 14.84
N PRO A 20 -0.35 1.43 13.91
CA PRO A 20 -1.44 0.56 13.50
C PRO A 20 -2.06 -0.21 14.67
N LEU A 21 -1.25 -0.70 15.61
CA LEU A 21 -1.73 -1.41 16.79
C LEU A 21 -2.56 -0.51 17.70
N THR A 22 -2.16 0.74 17.93
CA THR A 22 -2.94 1.68 18.74
C THR A 22 -4.31 1.97 18.12
N ILE A 23 -4.38 2.15 16.80
CA ILE A 23 -5.64 2.37 16.09
C ILE A 23 -6.59 1.18 16.26
N VAL A 24 -6.06 -0.06 16.16
CA VAL A 24 -6.86 -1.27 16.33
C VAL A 24 -7.34 -1.44 17.77
N ILE A 25 -6.44 -1.29 18.75
CA ILE A 25 -6.76 -1.49 20.17
C ILE A 25 -7.80 -0.47 20.66
N PHE A 26 -7.61 0.79 20.32
CA PHE A 26 -8.51 1.88 20.74
C PHE A 26 -9.72 2.08 19.82
N ARG A 27 -9.85 1.26 18.75
CA ARG A 27 -10.95 1.35 17.76
C ARG A 27 -11.09 2.72 17.09
N PHE A 28 -10.00 3.43 16.90
CA PHE A 28 -9.96 4.73 16.22
C PHE A 28 -10.04 4.60 14.70
N SER A 29 -11.00 3.83 14.20
CA SER A 29 -11.16 3.56 12.76
C SER A 29 -11.37 4.83 11.93
N GLU A 30 -11.98 5.88 12.50
CA GLU A 30 -12.22 7.16 11.83
C GLU A 30 -10.93 7.90 11.49
N PHE A 31 -9.86 7.70 12.27
CA PHE A 31 -8.57 8.37 12.07
C PHE A 31 -7.61 7.62 11.14
N ILE A 32 -7.96 6.44 10.66
CA ILE A 32 -7.08 5.64 9.78
C ILE A 32 -6.67 6.42 8.54
N LEU A 33 -7.63 7.05 7.86
CA LEU A 33 -7.36 7.84 6.66
C LEU A 33 -6.47 9.05 6.96
N LEU A 34 -6.76 9.78 8.03
CA LEU A 34 -5.97 10.93 8.44
C LEU A 34 -4.53 10.52 8.76
N PHE A 35 -4.36 9.43 9.51
CA PHE A 35 -3.04 8.90 9.84
C PHE A 35 -2.26 8.47 8.58
N LEU A 36 -2.92 7.78 7.66
CA LEU A 36 -2.33 7.33 6.40
C LEU A 36 -1.79 8.51 5.58
N TRP A 37 -2.56 9.61 5.50
CA TRP A 37 -2.14 10.82 4.82
C TRP A 37 -1.01 11.55 5.54
N MET A 38 -1.03 11.63 6.88
CA MET A 38 0.08 12.20 7.64
C MET A 38 1.39 11.45 7.39
N VAL A 39 1.36 10.12 7.43
CA VAL A 39 2.55 9.29 7.13
C VAL A 39 3.00 9.45 5.68
N SER A 40 2.06 9.56 4.75
CA SER A 40 2.37 9.80 3.33
C SER A 40 3.06 11.15 3.10
N ILE A 41 2.55 12.21 3.71
CA ILE A 41 3.16 13.55 3.65
C ILE A 41 4.55 13.55 4.31
N TYR A 42 4.70 12.92 5.46
CA TYR A 42 6.00 12.75 6.12
C TYR A 42 6.99 12.02 5.20
N ALA A 43 6.56 10.94 4.57
CA ALA A 43 7.35 10.17 3.62
C ALA A 43 7.77 11.00 2.40
N LEU A 44 6.86 11.81 1.84
CA LEU A 44 7.15 12.72 0.74
C LEU A 44 8.21 13.75 1.12
N ILE A 45 8.07 14.39 2.28
CA ILE A 45 9.05 15.39 2.78
C ILE A 45 10.42 14.73 2.95
N LEU A 46 10.51 13.54 3.52
CA LEU A 46 11.78 12.83 3.69
C LEU A 46 12.41 12.45 2.35
N ILE A 47 11.62 11.94 1.41
CA ILE A 47 12.14 11.59 0.08
C ILE A 47 12.64 12.84 -0.64
N TYR A 48 11.87 13.92 -0.61
CA TYR A 48 12.26 15.17 -1.25
C TYR A 48 13.53 15.78 -0.65
N SER A 49 13.67 15.77 0.69
CA SER A 49 14.82 16.37 1.37
C SER A 49 16.09 15.55 1.27
N LYS A 50 16.01 14.20 1.40
CA LYS A 50 17.19 13.33 1.52
C LYS A 50 17.47 12.46 0.29
N TYR A 51 16.50 12.23 -0.57
CA TYR A 51 16.58 11.26 -1.67
C TYR A 51 16.19 11.88 -3.02
N ARG A 52 16.26 13.21 -3.15
CA ARG A 52 15.88 13.95 -4.36
C ARG A 52 16.56 13.42 -5.64
N TYR A 53 17.80 12.94 -5.52
CA TYR A 53 18.55 12.36 -6.64
C TYR A 53 17.99 11.02 -7.15
N ILE A 54 17.20 10.30 -6.33
CA ILE A 54 16.55 9.05 -6.72
C ILE A 54 15.23 9.33 -7.45
N LEU A 55 14.59 10.45 -7.17
CA LEU A 55 13.35 10.91 -7.81
C LEU A 55 13.64 11.52 -9.20
N SER A 56 14.26 10.76 -10.07
CA SER A 56 14.17 11.09 -11.49
C SER A 56 12.78 10.72 -11.97
N PHE A 57 11.87 11.68 -12.05
CA PHE A 57 10.50 11.49 -12.57
C PHE A 57 10.50 10.81 -13.93
N LYS A 58 11.53 11.02 -14.75
CA LYS A 58 11.72 10.31 -16.02
C LYS A 58 11.87 8.80 -15.86
N GLY A 59 12.52 8.32 -14.80
CA GLY A 59 12.69 6.88 -14.54
C GLY A 59 11.42 6.19 -14.06
N LEU A 60 10.58 6.88 -13.27
CA LEU A 60 9.33 6.32 -12.75
C LEU A 60 8.27 6.13 -13.85
N PHE A 61 8.26 6.97 -14.88
CA PHE A 61 7.29 6.90 -16.00
C PHE A 61 7.83 6.22 -17.26
N GLN A 62 9.08 5.76 -17.29
CA GLN A 62 9.60 4.95 -18.40
C GLN A 62 9.11 3.49 -18.30
N ILE A 63 7.82 3.30 -18.16
CA ILE A 63 7.22 1.98 -18.36
C ILE A 63 7.21 1.75 -19.88
N ASN A 64 8.16 0.97 -20.34
CA ASN A 64 8.19 0.56 -21.74
C ASN A 64 7.09 -0.49 -21.99
N LEU A 65 5.85 0.01 -22.18
CA LEU A 65 4.65 -0.80 -22.32
C LEU A 65 4.77 -1.86 -23.43
N LYS A 66 5.56 -1.58 -24.47
CA LYS A 66 5.80 -2.55 -25.57
C LYS A 66 6.62 -3.76 -25.10
N LYS A 67 7.60 -3.58 -24.20
CA LYS A 67 8.46 -4.66 -23.70
C LYS A 67 7.77 -5.52 -22.62
N ASN A 68 6.72 -4.98 -21.98
CA ASN A 68 6.07 -5.61 -20.81
C ASN A 68 4.64 -6.12 -21.08
N LYS A 69 4.21 -6.29 -22.34
CA LYS A 69 2.87 -6.80 -22.63
C LYS A 69 2.59 -8.15 -21.95
N SER A 70 3.54 -9.07 -21.99
CA SER A 70 3.42 -10.37 -21.34
C SER A 70 3.26 -10.24 -19.82
N PHE A 71 4.01 -9.35 -19.19
CA PHE A 71 3.92 -9.10 -17.74
C PHE A 71 2.56 -8.53 -17.33
N ILE A 72 2.04 -7.54 -18.09
CA ILE A 72 0.71 -6.97 -17.86
C ILE A 72 -0.37 -8.05 -18.04
N PHE A 73 -0.27 -8.88 -19.06
CA PHE A 73 -1.19 -10.00 -19.28
C PHE A 73 -1.22 -10.96 -18.08
N PHE A 74 -0.06 -11.35 -17.55
CA PHE A 74 0.00 -12.22 -16.36
C PHE A 74 -0.60 -11.56 -15.11
N ILE A 75 -0.43 -10.25 -14.91
CA ILE A 75 -1.06 -9.52 -13.80
C ILE A 75 -2.57 -9.55 -13.96
N LEU A 76 -3.09 -9.23 -15.14
CA LEU A 76 -4.53 -9.24 -15.42
C LEU A 76 -5.13 -10.65 -15.27
N LEU A 77 -4.43 -11.68 -15.75
CA LEU A 77 -4.85 -13.07 -15.60
C LEU A 77 -4.93 -13.48 -14.12
N ARG A 78 -3.92 -13.14 -13.32
CA ARG A 78 -3.95 -13.37 -11.87
C ARG A 78 -5.11 -12.66 -11.19
N TRP A 79 -5.31 -11.40 -11.51
CA TRP A 79 -6.41 -10.62 -10.98
C TRP A 79 -7.76 -11.25 -11.32
N PHE A 80 -7.95 -11.67 -12.57
CA PHE A 80 -9.17 -12.32 -13.04
C PHE A 80 -9.41 -13.66 -12.33
N LEU A 81 -8.39 -14.51 -12.20
CA LEU A 81 -8.49 -15.77 -11.48
C LEU A 81 -8.86 -15.57 -10.00
N LEU A 82 -8.22 -14.62 -9.33
CA LEU A 82 -8.54 -14.28 -7.94
C LEU A 82 -9.97 -13.76 -7.79
N SER A 83 -10.42 -12.94 -8.72
CA SER A 83 -11.81 -12.43 -8.73
C SER A 83 -12.84 -13.56 -8.86
N ILE A 84 -12.57 -14.55 -9.72
CA ILE A 84 -13.43 -15.73 -9.87
C ILE A 84 -13.45 -16.53 -8.58
N ILE A 85 -12.30 -16.81 -7.98
CA ILE A 85 -12.20 -17.58 -6.71
C ILE A 85 -12.98 -16.85 -5.60
N LEU A 86 -12.79 -15.53 -5.46
CA LEU A 86 -13.51 -14.73 -4.47
C LEU A 86 -15.00 -14.69 -4.72
N PHE A 87 -15.43 -14.62 -5.99
CA PHE A 87 -16.83 -14.66 -6.35
C PHE A 87 -17.49 -15.99 -5.92
N PHE A 88 -16.89 -17.14 -6.28
CA PHE A 88 -17.41 -18.44 -5.89
C PHE A 88 -17.36 -18.67 -4.38
N PHE A 89 -16.29 -18.22 -3.72
CA PHE A 89 -16.19 -18.27 -2.26
C PHE A 89 -17.32 -17.48 -1.59
N THR A 90 -17.54 -16.24 -2.03
CA THR A 90 -18.61 -15.40 -1.46
C THR A 90 -19.98 -15.97 -1.78
N TYR A 91 -20.19 -16.47 -2.99
CA TYR A 91 -21.46 -17.09 -3.40
C TYR A 91 -21.82 -18.31 -2.54
N TYR A 92 -20.84 -19.15 -2.20
CA TYR A 92 -21.06 -20.37 -1.43
C TYR A 92 -21.18 -20.12 0.07
N PHE A 93 -20.30 -19.29 0.64
CA PHE A 93 -20.26 -19.07 2.10
C PHE A 93 -21.08 -17.88 2.58
N PHE A 94 -21.30 -16.88 1.76
CA PHE A 94 -21.96 -15.62 2.14
C PHE A 94 -22.89 -15.08 1.04
N PRO A 95 -23.90 -15.85 0.60
CA PRO A 95 -24.76 -15.48 -0.51
C PRO A 95 -25.50 -14.15 -0.28
N ASP A 96 -25.91 -13.89 0.97
CA ASP A 96 -26.64 -12.67 1.34
C ASP A 96 -25.76 -11.40 1.26
N LYS A 97 -24.44 -11.56 1.32
CA LYS A 97 -23.49 -10.44 1.23
C LYS A 97 -23.08 -10.13 -0.20
N LEU A 98 -23.41 -11.02 -1.15
CA LEU A 98 -23.08 -10.82 -2.55
C LEU A 98 -23.86 -9.62 -3.10
N PHE A 99 -23.13 -8.64 -3.61
CA PHE A 99 -23.69 -7.38 -4.14
C PHE A 99 -24.54 -6.57 -3.14
N LEU A 100 -24.33 -6.77 -1.82
CA LEU A 100 -25.09 -6.08 -0.78
C LEU A 100 -25.04 -4.55 -0.94
N ILE A 101 -23.83 -4.01 -1.18
CA ILE A 101 -23.64 -2.56 -1.36
C ILE A 101 -24.36 -2.08 -2.61
N GLN A 102 -24.31 -2.83 -3.70
CA GLN A 102 -24.99 -2.48 -4.95
C GLN A 102 -26.50 -2.49 -4.80
N LYS A 103 -27.04 -3.43 -4.02
CA LYS A 103 -28.50 -3.54 -3.79
C LYS A 103 -29.02 -2.47 -2.86
N ASN A 104 -28.25 -2.13 -1.81
CA ASN A 104 -28.74 -1.25 -0.74
C ASN A 104 -28.38 0.22 -0.95
N ASN A 105 -27.23 0.51 -1.58
CA ASN A 105 -26.74 1.89 -1.71
C ASN A 105 -25.78 2.06 -2.87
N LEU A 106 -26.31 2.30 -4.06
CA LEU A 106 -25.53 2.54 -5.28
C LEU A 106 -24.63 3.78 -5.17
N ASP A 107 -25.10 4.85 -4.52
CA ASP A 107 -24.31 6.08 -4.34
C ASP A 107 -23.05 5.82 -3.51
N LEU A 108 -23.18 4.99 -2.48
CA LEU A 108 -22.03 4.56 -1.67
C LEU A 108 -21.02 3.77 -2.51
N LEU A 109 -21.50 2.87 -3.38
CA LEU A 109 -20.64 2.11 -4.28
C LEU A 109 -19.83 3.04 -5.20
N TYR A 110 -20.46 4.02 -5.84
CA TYR A 110 -19.77 5.00 -6.69
C TYR A 110 -18.78 5.85 -5.91
N LYS A 111 -19.14 6.30 -4.71
CA LYS A 111 -18.22 7.03 -3.83
C LYS A 111 -17.00 6.20 -3.49
N ILE A 112 -17.17 4.93 -3.12
CA ILE A 112 -16.04 4.02 -2.82
C ILE A 112 -15.17 3.85 -4.06
N LEU A 113 -15.74 3.55 -5.23
CA LEU A 113 -14.98 3.32 -6.46
C LEU A 113 -14.14 4.52 -6.88
N ILE A 114 -14.67 5.74 -6.70
CA ILE A 114 -13.95 6.97 -7.09
C ILE A 114 -12.94 7.38 -6.01
N PHE A 115 -13.35 7.43 -4.75
CA PHE A 115 -12.53 8.01 -3.69
C PHE A 115 -11.52 7.03 -3.08
N TYR A 116 -11.83 5.74 -3.01
CA TYR A 116 -10.94 4.74 -2.40
C TYR A 116 -9.56 4.66 -3.07
N PRO A 117 -9.43 4.66 -4.41
CA PRO A 117 -8.12 4.63 -5.06
C PRO A 117 -7.24 5.81 -4.66
N PHE A 118 -7.83 7.01 -4.53
CA PHE A 118 -7.08 8.23 -4.20
C PHE A 118 -6.86 8.40 -2.70
N LEU A 119 -7.88 8.19 -1.88
CA LEU A 119 -7.81 8.47 -0.45
C LEU A 119 -7.10 7.36 0.35
N SER A 120 -7.20 6.12 -0.09
CA SER A 120 -6.67 4.97 0.63
C SER A 120 -5.58 4.23 -0.14
N ALA A 121 -5.86 3.73 -1.34
CA ALA A 121 -4.94 2.87 -2.05
C ALA A 121 -3.64 3.59 -2.45
N PHE A 122 -3.73 4.80 -2.98
CA PHE A 122 -2.55 5.56 -3.40
C PHE A 122 -1.57 5.89 -2.26
N PRO A 123 -1.99 6.45 -1.11
CA PRO A 123 -1.09 6.66 0.01
C PRO A 123 -0.49 5.37 0.56
N GLN A 124 -1.26 4.28 0.63
CA GLN A 124 -0.76 2.97 1.07
C GLN A 124 0.33 2.46 0.14
N GLU A 125 0.07 2.43 -1.17
CA GLU A 125 1.06 2.01 -2.17
C GLU A 125 2.33 2.85 -2.11
N PHE A 126 2.17 4.17 -1.97
CA PHE A 126 3.30 5.08 -1.85
C PHE A 126 4.16 4.78 -0.61
N ILE A 127 3.54 4.55 0.55
CA ILE A 127 4.25 4.24 1.80
C ILE A 127 4.95 2.88 1.69
N PHE A 128 4.25 1.82 1.32
CA PHE A 128 4.75 0.46 1.39
C PHE A 128 5.61 0.04 0.19
N CYS A 129 5.31 0.55 -1.00
CA CYS A 129 6.06 0.19 -2.21
C CYS A 129 7.18 1.19 -2.55
N THR A 130 7.00 2.49 -2.28
CA THR A 130 7.99 3.49 -2.65
C THR A 130 8.84 3.92 -1.46
N PHE A 131 8.23 4.49 -0.43
CA PHE A 131 8.95 5.02 0.72
C PHE A 131 9.70 3.92 1.47
N PHE A 132 9.05 2.81 1.75
CA PHE A 132 9.63 1.68 2.48
C PHE A 132 10.92 1.19 1.79
N PHE A 133 10.87 0.96 0.49
CA PHE A 133 12.02 0.46 -0.26
C PHE A 133 13.15 1.48 -0.35
N ILE A 134 12.87 2.75 -0.57
CA ILE A 134 13.89 3.80 -0.61
C ILE A 134 14.55 4.00 0.76
N ARG A 135 13.74 4.07 1.81
CA ARG A 135 14.19 4.43 3.15
C ARG A 135 14.92 3.32 3.87
N TYR A 136 14.37 2.11 3.80
CA TYR A 136 14.83 0.98 4.62
C TYR A 136 15.70 -0.03 3.88
N LYS A 137 15.95 0.13 2.58
CA LYS A 137 16.87 -0.75 1.80
C LYS A 137 18.21 -0.96 2.50
N SER A 138 18.75 0.07 3.14
CA SER A 138 20.04 0.00 3.83
C SER A 138 20.04 -0.82 5.14
N LEU A 139 18.87 -1.19 5.67
CA LEU A 139 18.75 -2.04 6.86
C LEU A 139 18.87 -3.52 6.54
N PHE A 140 18.52 -3.91 5.31
CA PHE A 140 18.44 -5.30 4.91
C PHE A 140 19.61 -5.67 4.00
N LYS A 141 20.27 -6.81 4.32
CA LYS A 141 21.36 -7.35 3.51
C LYS A 141 20.87 -8.03 2.22
N LYS A 142 19.65 -8.61 2.28
CA LYS A 142 19.02 -9.34 1.15
C LYS A 142 17.71 -8.67 0.78
N GLU A 143 17.49 -8.45 -0.52
CA GLU A 143 16.25 -7.86 -1.04
C GLU A 143 15.01 -8.70 -0.70
N LYS A 144 15.14 -10.03 -0.64
CA LYS A 144 14.06 -10.92 -0.22
C LYS A 144 13.51 -10.59 1.18
N ASN A 145 14.39 -10.28 2.12
CA ASN A 145 13.98 -9.92 3.49
C ASN A 145 13.27 -8.56 3.52
N LEU A 146 13.71 -7.62 2.69
CA LEU A 146 13.05 -6.31 2.54
C LEU A 146 11.63 -6.49 2.02
N ILE A 147 11.44 -7.31 0.97
CA ILE A 147 10.13 -7.60 0.39
C ILE A 147 9.22 -8.31 1.40
N LEU A 148 9.73 -9.34 2.10
CA LEU A 148 8.97 -10.06 3.12
C LEU A 148 8.53 -9.14 4.26
N THR A 149 9.42 -8.29 4.76
CA THR A 149 9.09 -7.35 5.83
C THR A 149 8.04 -6.34 5.37
N SER A 150 8.16 -5.81 4.15
CA SER A 150 7.13 -4.92 3.58
C SER A 150 5.78 -5.63 3.50
N ALA A 151 5.73 -6.88 3.04
CA ALA A 151 4.50 -7.65 2.91
C ALA A 151 3.87 -8.04 4.26
N ILE A 152 4.66 -8.19 5.34
CA ILE A 152 4.13 -8.49 6.68
C ILE A 152 3.56 -7.24 7.35
N ILE A 153 4.16 -6.08 7.10
CA ILE A 153 3.72 -4.80 7.69
C ILE A 153 2.51 -4.22 6.94
N PHE A 154 2.39 -4.50 5.63
CA PHE A 154 1.25 -4.11 4.78
C PHE A 154 -0.01 -4.89 5.13
#